data_90e549cf4df23b79746a9d59a582e48e
#
_entry.id   90e549cf4df23b79746a9d59a582e48e
#
_cell.length_a   1.000
_cell.length_b   1.000
_cell.length_c   1.000
_cell.angle_alpha   90.00
_cell.angle_beta   90.00
_cell.angle_gamma   90.00
#
_symmetry.space_group_name_H-M   'P 1'
#
loop_
_entity.id
_entity.type
_entity.pdbx_description
1 polymer ?
#
loop_
_entity_poly.entity_id
_entity_poly.type
_entity_poly.pdbx_seq_one_letter_code
_entity_poly.pdbx_strand_id
1 'polypeptide(L)'
;MNKTPIAFGLSLAAAALVVGCATGAGGADADKVAADMVRSAFRTQGIAKVERVTTIDETLQACNAADVAGKPLDPATAKRLEAANLKTVKWPSDGKFLGDWKEGEKIAQSGRGQTWTDDAKTPNGGNCYNCHQIAKEEISFGTIGPSLYNYGKLRGVADPNGAAAKPIVEYTWGKIWNAKAYNACSNMPRAGHMGNLDEQQIRHVMALLLDPASPVNK
;
A
#
# COMPACT_ATOMS: atom_id res chain seq x y z
N MET A 1 3.03 74.98 -47.73
CA MET A 1 3.78 74.10 -46.83
C MET A 1 2.78 73.21 -46.10
N ASN A 2 2.43 72.06 -46.71
CA ASN A 2 1.38 71.20 -46.24
C ASN A 2 2.00 70.07 -45.38
N LYS A 3 1.50 69.93 -44.20
CA LYS A 3 1.80 68.80 -43.32
C LYS A 3 0.57 67.86 -43.26
N THR A 4 0.67 66.72 -43.84
CA THR A 4 -0.33 65.66 -43.76
C THR A 4 -0.14 64.83 -42.49
N PRO A 5 -1.16 64.49 -41.71
CA PRO A 5 -1.03 63.54 -40.62
C PRO A 5 -1.26 62.09 -41.13
N ILE A 6 -0.33 61.26 -40.82
CA ILE A 6 -0.42 59.81 -41.04
C ILE A 6 -1.27 59.20 -39.95
N ALA A 7 -2.26 58.44 -40.39
CA ALA A 7 -3.27 57.76 -39.56
C ALA A 7 -2.70 56.66 -38.68
N PHE A 8 -3.13 56.65 -37.46
CA PHE A 8 -3.09 55.49 -36.53
C PHE A 8 -4.17 54.49 -36.97
N GLY A 9 -3.76 53.32 -37.28
CA GLY A 9 -4.66 52.24 -37.64
C GLY A 9 -3.98 50.89 -37.65
N LEU A 10 -3.57 50.38 -36.49
CA LEU A 10 -3.16 48.98 -36.32
C LEU A 10 -3.04 48.64 -34.83
N SER A 11 -4.11 48.19 -34.20
CA SER A 11 -4.03 47.51 -32.90
C SER A 11 -5.41 47.01 -32.48
N LEU A 12 -5.99 46.05 -33.22
CA LEU A 12 -7.19 45.30 -32.74
C LEU A 12 -7.32 43.94 -33.44
N ALA A 13 -6.27 43.13 -33.40
CA ALA A 13 -6.33 41.78 -33.94
C ALA A 13 -5.44 40.76 -33.19
N ALA A 14 -5.19 40.98 -31.92
CA ALA A 14 -4.35 40.04 -31.16
C ALA A 14 -4.95 39.57 -29.81
N ALA A 15 -6.27 39.64 -29.64
CA ALA A 15 -6.90 39.23 -28.36
C ALA A 15 -7.91 38.06 -28.49
N ALA A 16 -7.86 37.29 -29.57
CA ALA A 16 -8.86 36.22 -29.81
C ALA A 16 -8.29 34.79 -29.91
N LEU A 17 -7.08 34.55 -29.40
CA LEU A 17 -6.42 33.19 -29.55
C LEU A 17 -6.00 32.52 -28.23
N VAL A 18 -6.53 32.93 -27.09
CA VAL A 18 -6.18 32.27 -25.78
C VAL A 18 -7.41 31.69 -25.06
N VAL A 19 -8.54 31.50 -25.72
CA VAL A 19 -9.73 30.85 -25.10
C VAL A 19 -10.04 29.47 -25.72
N GLY A 20 -9.05 28.82 -26.27
CA GLY A 20 -9.22 27.55 -27.01
C GLY A 20 -8.84 26.26 -26.28
N CYS A 21 -8.46 26.27 -25.01
CA CYS A 21 -8.00 25.03 -24.34
C CYS A 21 -8.82 24.62 -23.10
N ALA A 22 -9.95 25.23 -22.82
CA ALA A 22 -10.68 24.92 -21.58
C ALA A 22 -12.13 24.47 -21.76
N THR A 23 -12.59 24.25 -22.97
CA THR A 23 -13.98 23.77 -23.16
C THR A 23 -14.03 22.71 -24.25
N GLY A 24 -14.03 21.45 -23.86
CA GLY A 24 -14.41 20.40 -24.78
C GLY A 24 -13.66 19.10 -24.73
N ALA A 25 -13.21 18.65 -23.59
CA ALA A 25 -13.25 17.23 -23.36
C ALA A 25 -14.59 16.96 -22.68
N GLY A 26 -15.61 16.65 -23.48
CA GLY A 26 -16.75 15.87 -23.00
C GLY A 26 -16.12 14.70 -22.28
N GLY A 27 -16.29 14.62 -20.95
CA GLY A 27 -15.54 13.71 -20.12
C GLY A 27 -15.74 12.29 -20.60
N ALA A 28 -14.78 11.79 -21.37
CA ALA A 28 -14.64 10.36 -21.48
C ALA A 28 -14.61 9.90 -20.02
N ASP A 29 -15.55 9.01 -19.66
CA ASP A 29 -15.62 8.43 -18.34
C ASP A 29 -14.20 7.94 -17.99
N ALA A 30 -13.52 8.65 -17.10
CA ALA A 30 -12.12 8.40 -16.79
C ALA A 30 -11.94 6.96 -16.26
N ASP A 31 -12.94 6.45 -15.56
CA ASP A 31 -12.97 5.08 -15.06
C ASP A 31 -13.04 4.09 -16.22
N LYS A 32 -13.84 4.38 -17.25
CA LYS A 32 -13.91 3.53 -18.44
C LYS A 32 -12.58 3.54 -19.20
N VAL A 33 -11.98 4.71 -19.40
CA VAL A 33 -10.68 4.85 -20.06
C VAL A 33 -9.61 4.08 -19.30
N ALA A 34 -9.53 4.24 -17.98
CA ALA A 34 -8.59 3.52 -17.14
C ALA A 34 -8.81 2.00 -17.20
N ALA A 35 -10.05 1.54 -17.14
CA ALA A 35 -10.39 0.12 -17.25
C ALA A 35 -10.01 -0.47 -18.62
N ASP A 36 -10.23 0.28 -19.70
CA ASP A 36 -9.87 -0.15 -21.06
C ASP A 36 -8.34 -0.17 -21.24
N MET A 37 -7.62 0.80 -20.68
CA MET A 37 -6.15 0.80 -20.66
C MET A 37 -5.60 -0.41 -19.88
N VAL A 38 -6.13 -0.70 -18.71
CA VAL A 38 -5.72 -1.87 -17.92
C VAL A 38 -5.98 -3.16 -18.70
N ARG A 39 -7.17 -3.34 -19.27
CA ARG A 39 -7.51 -4.53 -20.06
C ARG A 39 -6.63 -4.72 -21.30
N SER A 40 -6.23 -3.63 -21.95
CA SER A 40 -5.39 -3.69 -23.14
C SER A 40 -3.91 -3.88 -22.83
N ALA A 41 -3.41 -3.32 -21.74
CA ALA A 41 -2.00 -3.30 -21.37
C ALA A 41 -1.58 -4.50 -20.51
N PHE A 42 -2.48 -5.02 -19.68
CA PHE A 42 -2.17 -6.12 -18.75
C PHE A 42 -2.80 -7.44 -19.23
N ARG A 43 -2.03 -8.50 -19.09
CA ARG A 43 -2.47 -9.87 -19.42
C ARG A 43 -1.91 -10.85 -18.41
N THR A 44 -2.59 -11.95 -18.21
CA THR A 44 -2.07 -13.06 -17.41
C THR A 44 -0.81 -13.64 -18.05
N GLN A 45 0.27 -13.71 -17.27
CA GLN A 45 1.53 -14.40 -17.64
C GLN A 45 2.02 -15.20 -16.43
N GLY A 46 2.20 -16.52 -16.61
CA GLY A 46 2.61 -17.39 -15.50
C GLY A 46 1.72 -17.26 -14.28
N ILE A 47 2.33 -17.00 -13.13
CA ILE A 47 1.61 -16.76 -11.86
C ILE A 47 1.08 -15.33 -11.71
N ALA A 48 1.53 -14.39 -12.55
CA ALA A 48 1.03 -13.01 -12.55
C ALA A 48 -0.33 -12.96 -13.25
N LYS A 49 -1.40 -13.01 -12.48
CA LYS A 49 -2.78 -13.01 -12.97
C LYS A 49 -3.30 -11.60 -13.16
N VAL A 50 -3.95 -11.33 -14.31
CA VAL A 50 -4.54 -10.02 -14.62
C VAL A 50 -5.59 -9.59 -13.61
N GLU A 51 -6.27 -10.53 -12.98
CA GLU A 51 -7.28 -10.28 -11.94
C GLU A 51 -6.72 -9.50 -10.75
N ARG A 52 -5.41 -9.54 -10.51
CA ARG A 52 -4.76 -8.74 -9.46
C ARG A 52 -4.88 -7.24 -9.69
N VAL A 53 -5.01 -6.81 -10.93
CA VAL A 53 -5.14 -5.38 -11.30
C VAL A 53 -6.55 -5.02 -11.76
N THR A 54 -7.38 -6.00 -12.14
CA THR A 54 -8.74 -5.75 -12.62
C THR A 54 -9.82 -5.95 -11.56
N THR A 55 -9.51 -6.71 -10.49
CA THR A 55 -10.47 -6.95 -9.39
C THR A 55 -10.28 -5.90 -8.30
N ILE A 56 -11.28 -5.05 -8.14
CA ILE A 56 -11.34 -4.02 -7.10
C ILE A 56 -12.41 -4.42 -6.10
N ASP A 57 -12.01 -4.68 -4.85
CA ASP A 57 -12.94 -5.01 -3.78
C ASP A 57 -13.69 -3.77 -3.24
N GLU A 58 -14.75 -4.00 -2.45
CA GLU A 58 -15.58 -2.93 -1.87
C GLU A 58 -14.75 -1.90 -1.09
N THR A 59 -13.73 -2.35 -0.34
CA THR A 59 -12.89 -1.46 0.45
C THR A 59 -12.07 -0.53 -0.45
N LEU A 60 -11.48 -1.06 -1.52
CA LEU A 60 -10.74 -0.25 -2.50
C LEU A 60 -11.67 0.72 -3.24
N GLN A 61 -12.87 0.27 -3.63
CA GLN A 61 -13.86 1.13 -4.28
C GLN A 61 -14.23 2.32 -3.38
N ALA A 62 -14.55 2.06 -2.12
CA ALA A 62 -14.93 3.12 -1.18
C ALA A 62 -13.78 4.10 -0.91
N CYS A 63 -12.55 3.60 -0.74
CA CYS A 63 -11.38 4.45 -0.53
C CYS A 63 -11.04 5.29 -1.77
N ASN A 64 -11.10 4.72 -2.96
CA ASN A 64 -10.86 5.43 -4.20
C ASN A 64 -11.92 6.55 -4.41
N ALA A 65 -13.19 6.25 -4.14
CA ALA A 65 -14.25 7.25 -4.26
C ALA A 65 -14.07 8.41 -3.26
N ALA A 66 -13.63 8.12 -2.04
CA ALA A 66 -13.32 9.13 -1.03
C ALA A 66 -12.14 10.02 -1.46
N ASP A 67 -11.08 9.40 -2.00
CA ASP A 67 -9.87 10.09 -2.48
C ASP A 67 -10.19 11.02 -3.66
N VAL A 68 -10.91 10.52 -4.66
CA VAL A 68 -11.38 11.32 -5.81
C VAL A 68 -12.26 12.50 -5.38
N ALA A 69 -13.09 12.29 -4.34
CA ALA A 69 -13.93 13.36 -3.79
C ALA A 69 -13.14 14.36 -2.91
N GLY A 70 -11.85 14.11 -2.64
CA GLY A 70 -11.03 14.92 -1.74
C GLY A 70 -11.54 14.96 -0.30
N LYS A 71 -12.21 13.89 0.15
CA LYS A 71 -12.84 13.79 1.47
C LYS A 71 -12.42 12.48 2.15
N PRO A 72 -12.27 12.49 3.48
CA PRO A 72 -12.04 11.25 4.20
C PRO A 72 -13.26 10.31 4.05
N LEU A 73 -12.98 9.00 4.12
CA LEU A 73 -14.04 8.00 4.16
C LEU A 73 -14.93 8.24 5.38
N ASP A 74 -16.24 8.12 5.19
CA ASP A 74 -17.21 8.22 6.29
C ASP A 74 -16.87 7.24 7.43
N PRO A 75 -16.84 7.71 8.71
CA PRO A 75 -16.40 6.88 9.83
C PRO A 75 -17.20 5.59 10.05
N ALA A 76 -18.52 5.61 9.80
CA ALA A 76 -19.33 4.41 9.93
C ALA A 76 -19.01 3.39 8.85
N THR A 77 -18.81 3.86 7.62
CA THR A 77 -18.34 3.04 6.49
C THR A 77 -16.94 2.49 6.75
N ALA A 78 -16.01 3.32 7.22
CA ALA A 78 -14.65 2.87 7.58
C ALA A 78 -14.70 1.73 8.59
N LYS A 79 -15.41 1.91 9.69
CA LYS A 79 -15.57 0.91 10.75
C LYS A 79 -16.20 -0.39 10.25
N ARG A 80 -17.22 -0.30 9.39
CA ARG A 80 -17.84 -1.48 8.78
C ARG A 80 -16.85 -2.25 7.90
N LEU A 81 -16.09 -1.54 7.06
CA LEU A 81 -15.09 -2.15 6.17
C LEU A 81 -13.93 -2.75 6.96
N GLU A 82 -13.46 -2.08 8.00
CA GLU A 82 -12.43 -2.61 8.90
C GLU A 82 -12.89 -3.91 9.56
N ALA A 83 -14.12 -3.95 10.09
CA ALA A 83 -14.70 -5.16 10.67
C ALA A 83 -14.84 -6.29 9.65
N ALA A 84 -15.20 -5.99 8.39
CA ALA A 84 -15.26 -6.99 7.32
C ALA A 84 -13.87 -7.53 6.97
N ASN A 85 -12.87 -6.64 6.88
CA ASN A 85 -11.47 -7.03 6.63
C ASN A 85 -10.88 -7.84 7.80
N LEU A 86 -11.23 -7.52 9.05
CA LEU A 86 -10.76 -8.25 10.23
C LEU A 86 -11.22 -9.72 10.21
N LYS A 87 -12.41 -10.01 9.70
CA LYS A 87 -12.91 -11.38 9.52
C LYS A 87 -12.09 -12.19 8.51
N THR A 88 -11.31 -11.56 7.65
CA THR A 88 -10.44 -12.23 6.69
C THR A 88 -9.06 -12.58 7.25
N VAL A 89 -8.74 -12.10 8.44
CA VAL A 89 -7.47 -12.41 9.12
C VAL A 89 -7.49 -13.89 9.54
N LYS A 90 -6.53 -14.66 9.06
CA LYS A 90 -6.31 -16.03 9.52
C LYS A 90 -5.30 -15.99 10.67
N TRP A 91 -5.72 -16.45 11.81
CA TRP A 91 -4.90 -16.54 13.01
C TRP A 91 -4.16 -17.88 13.04
N PRO A 92 -2.93 -17.94 13.61
CA PRO A 92 -2.23 -19.21 13.75
C PRO A 92 -3.04 -20.23 14.55
N SER A 93 -3.30 -21.39 13.96
CA SER A 93 -4.13 -22.44 14.59
C SER A 93 -3.49 -23.05 15.84
N ASP A 94 -2.14 -23.02 15.92
CA ASP A 94 -1.35 -23.53 17.05
C ASP A 94 -1.03 -22.43 18.10
N GLY A 95 -1.54 -21.22 17.89
CA GLY A 95 -1.31 -20.07 18.78
C GLY A 95 0.13 -19.52 18.75
N LYS A 96 1.00 -20.01 17.86
CA LYS A 96 2.38 -19.55 17.75
C LYS A 96 2.50 -18.44 16.72
N PHE A 97 2.88 -17.26 17.16
CA PHE A 97 2.97 -16.07 16.31
C PHE A 97 4.39 -15.75 15.83
N LEU A 98 5.43 -16.30 16.46
CA LEU A 98 6.81 -15.98 16.16
C LEU A 98 7.54 -17.15 15.50
N GLY A 99 8.42 -16.80 14.55
CA GLY A 99 9.35 -17.69 13.89
C GLY A 99 10.81 -17.32 14.21
N ASP A 100 11.64 -17.23 13.19
CA ASP A 100 13.05 -16.85 13.28
C ASP A 100 13.23 -15.43 12.75
N TRP A 101 13.73 -14.51 13.58
CA TRP A 101 13.94 -13.12 13.19
C TRP A 101 14.98 -12.95 12.07
N LYS A 102 15.97 -13.87 11.94
CA LYS A 102 16.96 -13.82 10.85
C LYS A 102 16.32 -14.08 9.49
N GLU A 103 15.39 -15.03 9.44
CA GLU A 103 14.58 -15.26 8.22
C GLU A 103 13.61 -14.08 8.01
N GLY A 104 13.07 -13.52 9.08
CA GLY A 104 12.24 -12.31 9.03
C GLY A 104 12.95 -11.12 8.38
N GLU A 105 14.21 -10.90 8.71
CA GLU A 105 15.03 -9.85 8.10
C GLU A 105 15.23 -10.08 6.60
N LYS A 106 15.54 -11.29 6.16
CA LYS A 106 15.66 -11.63 4.74
C LYS A 106 14.36 -11.36 3.97
N ILE A 107 13.22 -11.72 4.58
CA ILE A 107 11.91 -11.49 3.99
C ILE A 107 11.60 -9.98 3.92
N ALA A 108 11.91 -9.23 4.98
CA ALA A 108 11.67 -7.80 5.05
C ALA A 108 12.47 -7.00 4.00
N GLN A 109 13.71 -7.42 3.74
CA GLN A 109 14.59 -6.78 2.74
C GLN A 109 14.25 -7.20 1.31
N SER A 110 13.75 -8.41 1.09
CA SER A 110 13.53 -8.95 -0.25
C SER A 110 12.28 -8.35 -0.89
N GLY A 111 12.42 -7.80 -2.09
CA GLY A 111 11.32 -7.42 -2.98
C GLY A 111 11.01 -8.45 -4.07
N ARG A 112 11.56 -9.67 -3.97
CA ARG A 112 11.41 -10.72 -5.00
C ARG A 112 10.05 -11.40 -4.92
N GLY A 113 9.69 -12.01 -6.04
CA GLY A 113 8.50 -12.86 -6.13
C GLY A 113 7.29 -12.17 -6.75
N GLN A 114 6.26 -12.96 -7.02
CA GLN A 114 4.99 -12.53 -7.62
C GLN A 114 5.09 -11.97 -9.05
N THR A 115 6.20 -12.18 -9.75
CA THR A 115 6.39 -11.75 -11.13
C THR A 115 5.99 -12.86 -12.12
N TRP A 116 5.84 -12.48 -13.39
CA TRP A 116 5.50 -13.43 -14.46
C TRP A 116 6.61 -14.44 -14.77
N THR A 117 7.85 -14.18 -14.31
CA THR A 117 9.01 -15.09 -14.44
C THR A 117 9.14 -16.06 -13.27
N ASP A 118 8.39 -15.84 -12.18
CA ASP A 118 8.43 -16.71 -11.02
C ASP A 118 7.50 -17.93 -11.20
N ASP A 119 7.75 -18.95 -10.41
CA ASP A 119 6.84 -20.10 -10.26
C ASP A 119 6.12 -20.05 -8.89
N ALA A 120 5.19 -20.98 -8.69
CA ALA A 120 4.41 -21.04 -7.46
C ALA A 120 5.25 -21.41 -6.21
N LYS A 121 6.49 -21.87 -6.39
CA LYS A 121 7.40 -22.26 -5.30
C LYS A 121 8.44 -21.17 -5.02
N THR A 122 8.54 -20.14 -5.85
CA THR A 122 9.44 -19.02 -5.63
C THR A 122 9.09 -18.31 -4.32
N PRO A 123 9.98 -18.24 -3.33
CA PRO A 123 9.71 -17.55 -2.09
C PRO A 123 9.52 -16.05 -2.35
N ASN A 124 8.40 -15.50 -1.88
CA ASN A 124 8.14 -14.07 -1.98
C ASN A 124 8.84 -13.32 -0.86
N GLY A 125 9.27 -12.10 -1.14
CA GLY A 125 9.70 -11.13 -0.14
C GLY A 125 8.55 -10.21 0.30
N GLY A 126 8.74 -9.58 1.46
CA GLY A 126 7.80 -8.62 2.02
C GLY A 126 8.05 -7.19 1.57
N ASN A 127 9.28 -6.89 1.14
CA ASN A 127 9.73 -5.56 0.70
C ASN A 127 9.41 -4.44 1.71
N CYS A 128 9.50 -4.74 3.00
CA CYS A 128 9.03 -3.88 4.09
C CYS A 128 9.85 -2.59 4.18
N TYR A 129 11.14 -2.65 3.85
CA TYR A 129 12.05 -1.49 3.85
C TYR A 129 11.70 -0.43 2.81
N ASN A 130 10.99 -0.76 1.76
CA ASN A 130 10.50 0.25 0.81
C ASN A 130 9.54 1.27 1.45
N CYS A 131 8.93 0.91 2.57
CA CYS A 131 7.98 1.78 3.26
C CYS A 131 8.40 2.13 4.69
N HIS A 132 9.20 1.29 5.35
CA HIS A 132 9.51 1.42 6.77
C HIS A 132 11.02 1.38 7.02
N GLN A 133 11.49 2.23 7.92
CA GLN A 133 12.73 1.97 8.63
C GLN A 133 12.49 0.81 9.62
N ILE A 134 13.35 -0.19 9.66
CA ILE A 134 13.21 -1.36 10.55
C ILE A 134 14.48 -1.53 11.38
N ALA A 135 15.59 -1.98 10.79
CA ALA A 135 16.88 -2.05 11.48
C ALA A 135 17.61 -0.71 11.40
N LYS A 136 18.41 -0.41 12.43
CA LYS A 136 19.19 0.84 12.52
C LYS A 136 20.30 0.90 11.48
N GLU A 137 20.86 -0.25 11.17
CA GLU A 137 22.00 -0.40 10.26
C GLU A 137 21.60 -0.23 8.80
N GLU A 138 20.34 -0.46 8.46
CA GLU A 138 19.84 -0.26 7.10
C GLU A 138 19.54 1.23 6.86
N ILE A 139 20.31 1.83 5.96
CA ILE A 139 20.22 3.26 5.64
C ILE A 139 19.31 3.53 4.43
N SER A 140 18.94 2.50 3.68
CA SER A 140 18.06 2.61 2.50
C SER A 140 16.65 2.12 2.83
N PHE A 141 15.79 3.06 3.20
CA PHE A 141 14.39 2.76 3.53
C PHE A 141 13.46 3.88 3.10
N GLY A 142 12.19 3.51 2.86
CA GLY A 142 11.13 4.48 2.58
C GLY A 142 10.50 5.03 3.87
N THR A 143 9.82 6.16 3.72
CA THR A 143 9.16 6.89 4.82
C THR A 143 7.64 6.96 4.66
N ILE A 144 7.07 6.15 3.77
CA ILE A 144 5.61 6.05 3.55
C ILE A 144 4.93 5.49 4.80
N GLY A 145 5.54 4.49 5.43
CA GLY A 145 5.11 3.94 6.70
C GLY A 145 5.90 4.53 7.89
N PRO A 146 5.40 4.40 9.13
CA PRO A 146 6.14 4.81 10.31
C PRO A 146 7.39 3.96 10.51
N SER A 147 8.40 4.50 11.19
CA SER A 147 9.55 3.71 11.63
C SER A 147 9.10 2.56 12.53
N LEU A 148 9.62 1.38 12.26
CA LEU A 148 9.43 0.17 13.06
C LEU A 148 10.65 -0.14 13.94
N TYR A 149 11.67 0.71 13.94
CA TYR A 149 12.82 0.57 14.82
C TYR A 149 12.38 0.58 16.29
N ASN A 150 12.91 -0.33 17.07
CA ASN A 150 12.48 -0.59 18.45
C ASN A 150 10.98 -0.94 18.59
N TYR A 151 10.38 -1.56 17.59
CA TYR A 151 8.94 -1.78 17.54
C TYR A 151 8.40 -2.52 18.78
N GLY A 152 9.00 -3.67 19.13
CA GLY A 152 8.63 -4.43 20.32
C GLY A 152 8.99 -3.69 21.60
N LYS A 153 10.21 -3.16 21.68
CA LYS A 153 10.73 -2.43 22.85
C LYS A 153 9.86 -1.22 23.21
N LEU A 154 9.50 -0.37 22.22
CA LEU A 154 8.67 0.82 22.43
C LEU A 154 7.23 0.48 22.84
N ARG A 155 6.79 -0.75 22.59
CA ARG A 155 5.47 -1.26 22.98
C ARG A 155 5.49 -2.11 24.24
N GLY A 156 6.63 -2.16 24.94
CA GLY A 156 6.77 -2.88 26.20
C GLY A 156 6.73 -4.40 26.05
N VAL A 157 7.04 -4.94 24.88
CA VAL A 157 7.07 -6.38 24.64
C VAL A 157 8.41 -6.95 25.13
N ALA A 158 8.46 -7.33 26.41
CA ALA A 158 9.62 -8.00 27.00
C ALA A 158 9.61 -9.52 26.72
N ASP A 159 8.45 -10.14 26.72
CA ASP A 159 8.21 -11.53 26.31
C ASP A 159 7.02 -11.56 25.35
N PRO A 160 7.27 -11.78 24.04
CA PRO A 160 6.21 -11.81 23.04
C PRO A 160 5.25 -13.00 23.17
N ASN A 161 5.62 -14.04 23.98
CA ASN A 161 4.73 -15.17 24.27
C ASN A 161 3.94 -14.96 25.56
N GLY A 162 4.25 -13.92 26.33
CA GLY A 162 3.59 -13.61 27.58
C GLY A 162 2.18 -13.00 27.37
N ALA A 163 1.29 -13.21 28.33
CA ALA A 163 -0.09 -12.73 28.25
C ALA A 163 -0.18 -11.19 28.09
N ALA A 164 0.75 -10.44 28.66
CA ALA A 164 0.79 -8.98 28.58
C ALA A 164 1.08 -8.48 27.16
N ALA A 165 1.84 -9.24 26.36
CA ALA A 165 2.15 -8.89 24.98
C ALA A 165 1.05 -9.25 23.98
N LYS A 166 0.12 -10.12 24.36
CA LYS A 166 -0.91 -10.67 23.47
C LYS A 166 -1.63 -9.60 22.62
N PRO A 167 -2.10 -8.47 23.16
CA PRO A 167 -2.78 -7.46 22.33
C PRO A 167 -1.89 -6.88 21.24
N ILE A 168 -0.60 -6.69 21.53
CA ILE A 168 0.38 -6.16 20.56
C ILE A 168 0.71 -7.22 19.51
N VAL A 169 0.89 -8.48 19.92
CA VAL A 169 1.17 -9.61 19.02
C VAL A 169 0.02 -9.81 18.04
N GLU A 170 -1.21 -9.87 18.54
CA GLU A 170 -2.41 -10.02 17.69
C GLU A 170 -2.60 -8.82 16.76
N TYR A 171 -2.45 -7.60 17.25
CA TYR A 171 -2.51 -6.40 16.42
C TYR A 171 -1.46 -6.45 15.29
N THR A 172 -0.22 -6.79 15.62
CA THR A 172 0.89 -6.82 14.65
C THR A 172 0.64 -7.89 13.59
N TRP A 173 0.23 -9.08 14.00
CA TRP A 173 -0.15 -10.15 13.09
C TRP A 173 -1.26 -9.73 12.13
N GLY A 174 -2.36 -9.25 12.68
CA GLY A 174 -3.51 -8.83 11.89
C GLY A 174 -3.17 -7.68 10.94
N LYS A 175 -2.30 -6.75 11.36
CA LYS A 175 -1.85 -5.62 10.55
C LYS A 175 -1.00 -6.07 9.35
N ILE A 176 -0.13 -7.07 9.52
CA ILE A 176 0.66 -7.66 8.42
C ILE A 176 -0.25 -8.51 7.54
N TRP A 177 -1.15 -9.28 8.14
CA TRP A 177 -2.07 -10.13 7.40
C TRP A 177 -2.99 -9.32 6.49
N ASN A 178 -3.72 -8.36 7.05
CA ASN A 178 -4.61 -7.45 6.33
C ASN A 178 -4.65 -6.07 6.98
N ALA A 179 -3.84 -5.16 6.50
CA ALA A 179 -3.73 -3.80 7.03
C ALA A 179 -5.06 -3.03 7.07
N LYS A 180 -5.99 -3.37 6.15
CA LYS A 180 -7.31 -2.74 6.06
C LYS A 180 -8.26 -3.16 7.18
N ALA A 181 -7.91 -4.16 7.98
CA ALA A 181 -8.61 -4.51 9.22
C ALA A 181 -8.47 -3.46 10.33
N TYR A 182 -7.49 -2.57 10.23
CA TYR A 182 -7.17 -1.55 11.25
C TYR A 182 -7.16 -0.12 10.69
N ASN A 183 -7.23 0.02 9.39
CA ASN A 183 -7.43 1.27 8.68
C ASN A 183 -7.91 0.91 7.28
N ALA A 184 -9.18 1.15 6.99
CA ALA A 184 -9.82 0.75 5.74
C ALA A 184 -9.07 1.26 4.50
N CYS A 185 -8.55 2.48 4.52
CA CYS A 185 -7.82 3.08 3.40
C CYS A 185 -6.29 3.01 3.56
N SER A 186 -5.79 2.05 4.34
CA SER A 186 -4.35 1.82 4.46
C SER A 186 -3.71 1.48 3.12
N ASN A 187 -2.58 2.14 2.82
CA ASN A 187 -1.72 1.82 1.68
C ASN A 187 -0.75 0.66 1.96
N MET A 188 -0.66 0.19 3.23
CA MET A 188 0.15 -0.97 3.57
C MET A 188 -0.40 -2.22 2.87
N PRO A 189 0.44 -3.04 2.23
CA PRO A 189 0.03 -4.28 1.59
C PRO A 189 -0.70 -5.23 2.55
N ARG A 190 -1.67 -5.97 2.03
CA ARG A 190 -2.41 -7.02 2.74
C ARG A 190 -1.67 -8.36 2.56
N ALA A 191 -0.48 -8.48 3.13
CA ALA A 191 0.49 -9.50 2.75
C ALA A 191 -0.04 -10.94 2.86
N GLY A 192 -0.68 -11.29 3.97
CA GLY A 192 -1.28 -12.62 4.14
C GLY A 192 -2.59 -12.79 3.37
N HIS A 193 -3.46 -11.76 3.37
CA HIS A 193 -4.75 -11.81 2.70
C HIS A 193 -4.62 -11.99 1.18
N MET A 194 -3.63 -11.34 0.56
CA MET A 194 -3.36 -11.43 -0.87
C MET A 194 -2.44 -12.60 -1.25
N GLY A 195 -1.99 -13.39 -0.28
CA GLY A 195 -1.08 -14.51 -0.52
C GLY A 195 0.33 -14.08 -0.95
N ASN A 196 0.74 -12.84 -0.63
CA ASN A 196 2.09 -12.38 -0.89
C ASN A 196 3.09 -13.03 0.07
N LEU A 197 2.71 -13.18 1.33
CA LEU A 197 3.44 -13.93 2.34
C LEU A 197 2.56 -15.05 2.89
N ASP A 198 3.15 -16.21 3.10
CA ASP A 198 2.49 -17.30 3.80
C ASP A 198 2.55 -17.12 5.34
N GLU A 199 1.88 -18.00 6.06
CA GLU A 199 1.82 -17.96 7.53
C GLU A 199 3.21 -18.04 8.16
N GLN A 200 4.08 -18.92 7.64
CA GLN A 200 5.42 -19.11 8.19
C GLN A 200 6.29 -17.87 7.95
N GLN A 201 6.21 -17.27 6.78
CA GLN A 201 6.91 -16.03 6.46
C GLN A 201 6.45 -14.88 7.36
N ILE A 202 5.15 -14.78 7.63
CA ILE A 202 4.61 -13.78 8.57
C ILE A 202 5.13 -14.03 9.98
N ARG A 203 5.20 -15.29 10.46
CA ARG A 203 5.81 -15.62 11.76
C ARG A 203 7.27 -15.15 11.85
N HIS A 204 8.04 -15.28 10.78
CA HIS A 204 9.42 -14.79 10.73
C HIS A 204 9.49 -13.26 10.83
N VAL A 205 8.65 -12.55 10.10
CA VAL A 205 8.56 -11.07 10.19
C VAL A 205 8.08 -10.62 11.57
N MET A 206 7.14 -11.34 12.18
CA MET A 206 6.70 -11.10 13.57
C MET A 206 7.86 -11.21 14.57
N ALA A 207 8.70 -12.24 14.41
CA ALA A 207 9.89 -12.39 15.25
C ALA A 207 10.88 -11.24 15.04
N LEU A 208 11.10 -10.80 13.79
CA LEU A 208 11.94 -9.64 13.51
C LEU A 208 11.48 -8.41 14.30
N LEU A 209 10.18 -8.15 14.34
CA LEU A 209 9.62 -6.95 14.97
C LEU A 209 9.47 -7.05 16.49
N LEU A 210 9.24 -8.24 17.04
CA LEU A 210 8.81 -8.43 18.43
C LEU A 210 9.78 -9.20 19.32
N ASP A 211 10.71 -10.00 18.74
CA ASP A 211 11.68 -10.73 19.54
C ASP A 211 12.70 -9.75 20.16
N PRO A 212 12.87 -9.75 21.48
CA PRO A 212 13.91 -8.94 22.14
C PRO A 212 15.33 -9.23 21.68
N ALA A 213 15.59 -10.44 21.15
CA ALA A 213 16.90 -10.80 20.60
C ALA A 213 17.13 -10.23 19.19
N SER A 214 16.07 -9.77 18.51
CA SER A 214 16.16 -9.14 17.19
C SER A 214 16.96 -7.83 17.25
N PRO A 215 17.82 -7.52 16.26
CA PRO A 215 18.55 -6.26 16.19
C PRO A 215 17.62 -5.04 16.15
N VAL A 216 16.39 -5.22 15.71
CA VAL A 216 15.38 -4.15 15.68
C VAL A 216 15.04 -3.62 17.08
N ASN A 217 15.19 -4.45 18.13
CA ASN A 217 14.79 -4.13 19.50
C ASN A 217 16.00 -3.90 20.46
N LYS A 218 17.19 -3.70 19.91
CA LYS A 218 18.42 -3.49 20.70
C LYS A 218 18.78 -2.03 20.92
#